data_6665724d8fdf06ffdd6bd232fe47c4ca
#
_entry.id   6665724d8fdf06ffdd6bd232fe47c4ca
#
_cell.length_a   1.000
_cell.length_b   1.000
_cell.length_c   1.000
_cell.angle_alpha   90.00
_cell.angle_beta   90.00
_cell.angle_gamma   90.00
#
_symmetry.space_group_name_H-M   'P 1'
#
loop_
_entity.id
_entity.type
_entity.pdbx_description
1 polymer ?
#
loop_
_entity_poly.entity_id
_entity_poly.type
_entity_poly.pdbx_seq_one_letter_code
_entity_poly.pdbx_strand_id
1 'polypeptide(L)'
;MPTRVMVVGRQAGLFPEGLPESDSGAEYVMAESMADVRARLPECDVVFQYGHPRDALSANWELTERLRWVHVGGVGIDWALFPELIESDVVLTNSRGVFDTSLPEYLLSLMLALVKDLPATVRAQERHEWQHRLLQPLTGSRAIIVGAGSIARASGRLLRTLGLEVTLVGRHEREGEPDEGRIRAVGDLPRLLPAADWLIVLV
;
A
#
# COMPACT_ATOMS: atom_id res chain seq x y z
N MET A 1 -21.67 -3.81 -27.24
CA MET A 1 -21.40 -4.96 -26.36
C MET A 1 -21.06 -4.38 -24.98
N PRO A 2 -21.40 -5.00 -23.87
CA PRO A 2 -21.00 -4.54 -22.55
C PRO A 2 -19.46 -4.55 -22.43
N THR A 3 -18.91 -3.65 -21.60
CA THR A 3 -17.48 -3.66 -21.28
C THR A 3 -17.17 -4.91 -20.47
N ARG A 4 -16.18 -5.70 -20.90
CA ARG A 4 -15.81 -6.93 -20.22
C ARG A 4 -14.60 -6.71 -19.33
N VAL A 5 -14.79 -6.94 -18.02
CA VAL A 5 -13.79 -6.70 -16.99
C VAL A 5 -13.32 -8.04 -16.43
N MET A 6 -12.04 -8.37 -16.64
CA MET A 6 -11.44 -9.53 -15.99
C MET A 6 -10.89 -9.12 -14.63
N VAL A 7 -11.30 -9.82 -13.59
CA VAL A 7 -10.73 -9.64 -12.24
C VAL A 7 -9.75 -10.77 -11.98
N VAL A 8 -8.47 -10.41 -11.83
CA VAL A 8 -7.37 -11.34 -11.57
C VAL A 8 -7.03 -11.31 -10.11
N GLY A 9 -7.19 -12.41 -9.44
CA GLY A 9 -6.76 -12.55 -8.05
C GLY A 9 -7.44 -13.70 -7.34
N ARG A 10 -6.62 -14.46 -6.60
CA ARG A 10 -7.08 -15.42 -5.63
C ARG A 10 -6.51 -15.04 -4.27
N GLN A 11 -7.36 -14.43 -3.45
CA GLN A 11 -7.12 -14.40 -2.03
C GLN A 11 -8.44 -14.79 -1.37
N ALA A 12 -8.51 -16.00 -0.81
CA ALA A 12 -9.72 -16.49 -0.16
C ALA A 12 -10.24 -15.43 0.84
N GLY A 13 -11.47 -14.95 0.64
CA GLY A 13 -12.08 -13.92 1.46
C GLY A 13 -11.74 -12.46 1.13
N LEU A 14 -10.91 -12.18 0.12
CA LEU A 14 -10.54 -10.80 -0.28
C LEU A 14 -11.05 -10.43 -1.68
N PHE A 15 -12.13 -11.04 -2.10
CA PHE A 15 -12.83 -10.60 -3.31
C PHE A 15 -13.51 -9.26 -3.02
N PRO A 16 -13.46 -8.26 -3.91
CA PRO A 16 -14.28 -7.06 -3.73
C PRO A 16 -15.74 -7.46 -3.67
N GLU A 17 -16.30 -7.52 -2.48
CA GLU A 17 -17.72 -7.78 -2.28
C GLU A 17 -18.51 -6.74 -3.08
N GLY A 18 -19.53 -7.18 -3.81
CA GLY A 18 -20.42 -6.32 -4.57
C GLY A 18 -19.99 -5.99 -6.01
N LEU A 19 -18.80 -6.41 -6.51
CA LEU A 19 -18.47 -6.21 -7.93
C LEU A 19 -19.47 -6.87 -8.90
N PRO A 20 -19.95 -8.11 -8.67
CA PRO A 20 -20.94 -8.74 -9.54
C PRO A 20 -22.32 -8.09 -9.50
N GLU A 21 -22.63 -7.33 -8.45
CA GLU A 21 -23.92 -6.70 -8.19
C GLU A 21 -23.96 -5.23 -8.66
N SER A 22 -22.82 -4.70 -9.12
CA SER A 22 -22.78 -3.32 -9.60
C SER A 22 -23.58 -3.16 -10.89
N ASP A 23 -24.53 -2.24 -10.92
CA ASP A 23 -25.35 -1.86 -12.09
C ASP A 23 -24.53 -1.00 -13.08
N SER A 24 -23.26 -1.36 -13.29
CA SER A 24 -22.33 -0.62 -14.13
C SER A 24 -22.51 -0.88 -15.63
N GLY A 25 -23.35 -1.85 -16.00
CA GLY A 25 -23.45 -2.34 -17.38
C GLY A 25 -22.21 -3.09 -17.86
N ALA A 26 -21.26 -3.41 -16.96
CA ALA A 26 -20.07 -4.21 -17.25
C ALA A 26 -20.31 -5.69 -16.95
N GLU A 27 -19.68 -6.56 -17.73
CA GLU A 27 -19.64 -8.00 -17.48
C GLU A 27 -18.33 -8.34 -16.76
N TYR A 28 -18.42 -8.90 -15.54
CA TYR A 28 -17.25 -9.31 -14.75
C TYR A 28 -16.96 -10.79 -14.94
N VAL A 29 -15.70 -11.10 -15.25
CA VAL A 29 -15.19 -12.46 -15.38
C VAL A 29 -14.00 -12.67 -14.46
N MET A 30 -14.01 -13.81 -13.75
CA MET A 30 -13.03 -14.13 -12.73
C MET A 30 -11.89 -14.94 -13.31
N ALA A 31 -10.65 -14.63 -12.96
CA ALA A 31 -9.47 -15.40 -13.28
C ALA A 31 -8.66 -15.69 -12.00
N GLU A 32 -8.73 -16.92 -11.53
CA GLU A 32 -8.03 -17.36 -10.31
C GLU A 32 -6.72 -18.09 -10.60
N SER A 33 -6.50 -18.43 -11.85
CA SER A 33 -5.32 -19.15 -12.32
C SER A 33 -4.79 -18.57 -13.63
N MET A 34 -3.54 -18.89 -13.98
CA MET A 34 -2.97 -18.53 -15.25
C MET A 34 -3.73 -19.13 -16.45
N ALA A 35 -4.33 -20.32 -16.29
CA ALA A 35 -5.17 -20.94 -17.29
C ALA A 35 -6.46 -20.13 -17.53
N ASP A 36 -7.09 -19.62 -16.46
CA ASP A 36 -8.25 -18.75 -16.57
C ASP A 36 -7.91 -17.43 -17.27
N VAL A 37 -6.76 -16.84 -16.93
CA VAL A 37 -6.27 -15.62 -17.58
C VAL A 37 -6.14 -15.87 -19.09
N ARG A 38 -5.44 -16.92 -19.50
CA ARG A 38 -5.25 -17.27 -20.90
C ARG A 38 -6.57 -17.48 -21.66
N ALA A 39 -7.52 -18.12 -21.03
CA ALA A 39 -8.80 -18.43 -21.65
C ALA A 39 -9.71 -17.19 -21.82
N ARG A 40 -9.59 -16.19 -20.94
CA ARG A 40 -10.55 -15.07 -20.84
C ARG A 40 -9.99 -13.73 -21.33
N LEU A 41 -8.68 -13.52 -21.25
CA LEU A 41 -8.02 -12.25 -21.58
C LEU A 41 -8.31 -11.75 -23.01
N PRO A 42 -8.36 -12.60 -24.06
CA PRO A 42 -8.64 -12.14 -25.44
C PRO A 42 -9.97 -11.41 -25.61
N GLU A 43 -10.92 -11.65 -24.71
CA GLU A 43 -12.27 -11.08 -24.80
C GLU A 43 -12.47 -9.87 -23.87
N CYS A 44 -11.43 -9.49 -23.08
CA CYS A 44 -11.56 -8.47 -22.05
C CYS A 44 -11.06 -7.11 -22.51
N ASP A 45 -11.83 -6.07 -22.16
CA ASP A 45 -11.50 -4.67 -22.42
C ASP A 45 -10.73 -4.06 -21.23
N VAL A 46 -10.92 -4.61 -20.03
CA VAL A 46 -10.36 -4.12 -18.77
C VAL A 46 -9.82 -5.29 -17.93
N VAL A 47 -8.68 -5.08 -17.28
CA VAL A 47 -8.17 -6.00 -16.25
C VAL A 47 -8.09 -5.28 -14.92
N PHE A 48 -8.76 -5.82 -13.91
CA PHE A 48 -8.57 -5.46 -12.52
C PHE A 48 -7.65 -6.48 -11.85
N GLN A 49 -6.39 -6.10 -11.67
CA GLN A 49 -5.36 -6.92 -11.04
C GLN A 49 -5.38 -6.70 -9.53
N TYR A 50 -6.07 -7.60 -8.82
CA TYR A 50 -6.23 -7.47 -7.37
C TYR A 50 -5.25 -8.34 -6.56
N GLY A 51 -4.79 -9.46 -7.13
CA GLY A 51 -3.94 -10.41 -6.44
C GLY A 51 -3.04 -11.22 -7.37
N HIS A 52 -2.86 -12.49 -7.04
CA HIS A 52 -2.07 -13.44 -7.83
C HIS A 52 -2.90 -14.14 -8.92
N PRO A 53 -2.28 -14.56 -10.03
CA PRO A 53 -0.85 -14.43 -10.35
C PRO A 53 -0.47 -12.99 -10.75
N ARG A 54 0.66 -12.49 -10.24
CA ARG A 54 1.12 -11.11 -10.52
C ARG A 54 1.60 -10.91 -11.95
N ASP A 55 2.15 -11.95 -12.56
CA ASP A 55 2.64 -11.99 -13.93
C ASP A 55 1.55 -12.31 -14.98
N ALA A 56 0.28 -12.27 -14.55
CA ALA A 56 -0.86 -12.62 -15.41
C ALA A 56 -0.86 -11.90 -16.76
N LEU A 57 -0.58 -10.60 -16.78
CA LEU A 57 -0.53 -9.79 -17.98
C LEU A 57 0.79 -9.97 -18.74
N SER A 58 1.94 -9.86 -18.08
CA SER A 58 3.24 -9.94 -18.74
C SER A 58 3.47 -11.30 -19.42
N ALA A 59 2.99 -12.38 -18.79
CA ALA A 59 3.10 -13.73 -19.35
C ALA A 59 2.09 -14.05 -20.48
N ASN A 60 1.13 -13.15 -20.75
CA ASN A 60 0.07 -13.36 -21.74
C ASN A 60 -0.21 -12.09 -22.56
N TRP A 61 0.78 -11.22 -22.71
CA TRP A 61 0.59 -9.92 -23.34
C TRP A 61 0.14 -10.04 -24.81
N GLU A 62 0.55 -11.08 -25.49
CA GLU A 62 0.14 -11.37 -26.86
C GLU A 62 -1.38 -11.59 -27.03
N LEU A 63 -2.11 -11.76 -25.93
CA LEU A 63 -3.56 -11.99 -25.91
C LEU A 63 -4.37 -10.73 -25.58
N THR A 64 -3.72 -9.54 -25.52
CA THR A 64 -4.33 -8.30 -25.03
C THR A 64 -4.84 -7.36 -26.14
N GLU A 65 -5.19 -7.86 -27.32
CA GLU A 65 -5.61 -7.05 -28.48
C GLU A 65 -6.79 -6.09 -28.18
N ARG A 66 -7.69 -6.47 -27.25
CA ARG A 66 -8.85 -5.68 -26.85
C ARG A 66 -8.62 -4.83 -25.60
N LEU A 67 -7.52 -5.08 -24.86
CA LEU A 67 -7.27 -4.45 -23.58
C LEU A 67 -7.04 -2.95 -23.73
N ARG A 68 -7.76 -2.15 -22.97
CA ARG A 68 -7.66 -0.69 -22.98
C ARG A 68 -7.30 -0.11 -21.62
N TRP A 69 -7.56 -0.86 -20.55
CA TRP A 69 -7.35 -0.37 -19.20
C TRP A 69 -6.94 -1.49 -18.26
N VAL A 70 -5.91 -1.22 -17.44
CA VAL A 70 -5.47 -2.05 -16.32
C VAL A 70 -5.61 -1.23 -15.04
N HIS A 71 -6.31 -1.76 -14.06
CA HIS A 71 -6.33 -1.22 -12.70
C HIS A 71 -5.65 -2.17 -11.73
N VAL A 72 -4.68 -1.66 -10.97
CA VAL A 72 -3.99 -2.41 -9.91
C VAL A 72 -4.63 -2.07 -8.56
N GLY A 73 -5.16 -3.07 -7.86
CA GLY A 73 -5.82 -2.93 -6.56
C GLY A 73 -4.89 -2.59 -5.38
N GLY A 74 -3.63 -2.27 -5.66
CA GLY A 74 -2.62 -1.82 -4.70
C GLY A 74 -2.13 -0.40 -4.99
N VAL A 75 -1.30 0.13 -4.10
CA VAL A 75 -0.66 1.45 -4.30
C VAL A 75 0.63 1.32 -5.10
N GLY A 76 1.49 0.35 -4.76
CA GLY A 76 2.71 0.06 -5.49
C GLY A 76 2.43 -0.68 -6.79
N ILE A 77 2.97 -0.20 -7.90
CA ILE A 77 2.75 -0.75 -9.25
C ILE A 77 4.03 -1.30 -9.89
N ASP A 78 5.19 -1.20 -9.23
CA ASP A 78 6.48 -1.58 -9.81
C ASP A 78 6.49 -3.02 -10.33
N TRP A 79 5.80 -3.91 -9.63
CA TRP A 79 5.65 -5.32 -10.00
C TRP A 79 4.73 -5.55 -11.21
N ALA A 80 3.89 -4.56 -11.56
CA ALA A 80 2.95 -4.64 -12.68
C ALA A 80 3.52 -3.98 -13.95
N LEU A 81 4.66 -3.29 -13.83
CA LEU A 81 5.30 -2.62 -14.96
C LEU A 81 6.19 -3.61 -15.72
N PHE A 82 6.01 -3.66 -17.02
CA PHE A 82 6.86 -4.40 -17.97
C PHE A 82 6.92 -3.64 -19.30
N PRO A 83 7.95 -3.86 -20.13
CA PRO A 83 8.21 -3.03 -21.31
C PRO A 83 7.02 -2.87 -22.24
N GLU A 84 6.34 -3.95 -22.56
CA GLU A 84 5.24 -3.96 -23.52
C GLU A 84 4.04 -3.14 -23.02
N LEU A 85 3.72 -3.18 -21.72
CA LEU A 85 2.66 -2.35 -21.13
C LEU A 85 3.07 -0.86 -21.15
N ILE A 86 4.33 -0.55 -20.84
CA ILE A 86 4.84 0.83 -20.80
C ILE A 86 4.82 1.46 -22.20
N GLU A 87 5.09 0.68 -23.24
CA GLU A 87 5.11 1.13 -24.63
C GLU A 87 3.73 1.13 -25.30
N SER A 88 2.70 0.59 -24.64
CA SER A 88 1.34 0.49 -25.15
C SER A 88 0.47 1.72 -24.87
N ASP A 89 -0.67 1.80 -25.57
CA ASP A 89 -1.73 2.79 -25.31
C ASP A 89 -2.69 2.38 -24.17
N VAL A 90 -2.42 1.26 -23.48
CA VAL A 90 -3.25 0.77 -22.39
C VAL A 90 -3.10 1.66 -21.16
N VAL A 91 -4.23 2.19 -20.66
CA VAL A 91 -4.23 3.03 -19.47
C VAL A 91 -3.93 2.20 -18.23
N LEU A 92 -2.94 2.58 -17.46
CA LEU A 92 -2.63 1.97 -16.16
C LEU A 92 -3.03 2.90 -15.01
N THR A 93 -3.81 2.39 -14.07
CA THR A 93 -4.20 3.09 -12.84
C THR A 93 -3.98 2.22 -11.61
N ASN A 94 -3.94 2.85 -10.44
CA ASN A 94 -3.77 2.15 -9.16
C ASN A 94 -4.69 2.72 -8.07
N SER A 95 -4.67 2.11 -6.89
CA SER A 95 -5.48 2.50 -5.72
C SER A 95 -4.80 3.55 -4.83
N ARG A 96 -4.09 4.52 -5.42
CA ARG A 96 -3.48 5.62 -4.65
C ARG A 96 -4.54 6.40 -3.88
N GLY A 97 -4.26 6.69 -2.61
CA GLY A 97 -5.16 7.44 -1.72
C GLY A 97 -6.11 6.56 -0.89
N VAL A 98 -6.42 5.35 -1.37
CA VAL A 98 -7.36 4.44 -0.67
C VAL A 98 -6.84 4.03 0.71
N PHE A 99 -5.53 3.90 0.87
CA PHE A 99 -4.90 3.42 2.10
C PHE A 99 -4.34 4.53 2.99
N ASP A 100 -4.63 5.80 2.68
CA ASP A 100 -4.05 6.96 3.38
C ASP A 100 -4.60 7.14 4.81
N THR A 101 -5.65 6.39 5.19
CA THR A 101 -6.16 6.31 6.56
C THR A 101 -5.73 5.01 7.24
N SER A 102 -6.00 3.87 6.62
CA SER A 102 -5.81 2.56 7.26
C SER A 102 -4.35 2.20 7.54
N LEU A 103 -3.43 2.55 6.64
CA LEU A 103 -2.00 2.26 6.86
C LEU A 103 -1.36 3.12 7.94
N PRO A 104 -1.62 4.44 8.05
CA PRO A 104 -1.19 5.22 9.21
C PRO A 104 -1.73 4.72 10.55
N GLU A 105 -3.00 4.29 10.61
CA GLU A 105 -3.57 3.68 11.81
C GLU A 105 -2.88 2.37 12.18
N TYR A 106 -2.62 1.51 11.20
CA TYR A 106 -1.87 0.27 11.41
C TYR A 106 -0.44 0.55 11.91
N LEU A 107 0.27 1.50 11.29
CA LEU A 107 1.59 1.94 11.74
C LEU A 107 1.55 2.40 13.21
N LEU A 108 0.61 3.27 13.57
CA LEU A 108 0.45 3.76 14.93
C LEU A 108 0.17 2.63 15.91
N SER A 109 -0.66 1.65 15.53
CA SER A 109 -0.96 0.48 16.38
C SER A 109 0.30 -0.33 16.69
N LEU A 110 1.19 -0.53 15.71
CA LEU A 110 2.47 -1.22 15.91
C LEU A 110 3.41 -0.42 16.81
N MET A 111 3.52 0.90 16.61
CA MET A 111 4.34 1.77 17.45
C MET A 111 3.86 1.76 18.91
N LEU A 112 2.56 1.85 19.12
CA LEU A 112 1.96 1.77 20.46
C LEU A 112 2.16 0.39 21.08
N ALA A 113 2.01 -0.68 20.32
CA ALA A 113 2.24 -2.04 20.80
C ALA A 113 3.68 -2.23 21.33
N LEU A 114 4.66 -1.66 20.65
CA LEU A 114 6.07 -1.72 21.05
C LEU A 114 6.33 -0.85 22.27
N VAL A 115 5.93 0.43 22.26
CA VAL A 115 6.19 1.39 23.34
C VAL A 115 5.47 1.00 24.62
N LYS A 116 4.28 0.40 24.52
CA LYS A 116 3.49 -0.05 25.67
C LYS A 116 3.72 -1.52 26.03
N ASP A 117 4.64 -2.18 25.34
CA ASP A 117 4.97 -3.61 25.56
C ASP A 117 3.69 -4.47 25.64
N LEU A 118 2.76 -4.23 24.70
CA LEU A 118 1.49 -4.96 24.66
C LEU A 118 1.69 -6.48 24.52
N PRO A 119 2.64 -6.98 23.72
CA PRO A 119 2.88 -8.43 23.64
C PRO A 119 3.21 -9.08 24.99
N ALA A 120 4.03 -8.41 25.82
CA ALA A 120 4.32 -8.94 27.17
C ALA A 120 3.12 -8.81 28.10
N THR A 121 2.31 -7.75 27.95
CA THR A 121 1.07 -7.58 28.71
C THR A 121 0.09 -8.72 28.42
N VAL A 122 -0.13 -9.06 27.15
CA VAL A 122 -1.01 -10.17 26.74
C VAL A 122 -0.50 -11.50 27.29
N ARG A 123 0.81 -11.78 27.16
CA ARG A 123 1.41 -13.00 27.73
C ARG A 123 1.28 -13.10 29.25
N ALA A 124 1.41 -11.98 29.97
CA ALA A 124 1.20 -11.96 31.41
C ALA A 124 -0.28 -12.21 31.77
N GLN A 125 -1.21 -11.63 31.02
CA GLN A 125 -2.65 -11.84 31.18
C GLN A 125 -3.02 -13.31 31.00
N GLU A 126 -2.49 -13.98 29.96
CA GLU A 126 -2.70 -15.43 29.73
C GLU A 126 -2.23 -16.30 30.90
N ARG A 127 -1.18 -15.87 31.62
CA ARG A 127 -0.64 -16.55 32.80
C ARG A 127 -1.26 -16.08 34.12
N HIS A 128 -2.24 -15.18 34.08
CA HIS A 128 -2.84 -14.55 35.26
C HIS A 128 -1.80 -13.85 36.18
N GLU A 129 -0.74 -13.27 35.58
CA GLU A 129 0.36 -12.60 36.27
C GLU A 129 0.16 -11.08 36.21
N TRP A 130 0.14 -10.43 37.39
CA TRP A 130 0.19 -8.99 37.47
C TRP A 130 1.64 -8.51 37.43
N GLN A 131 2.01 -7.75 36.36
CA GLN A 131 3.33 -7.20 36.19
C GLN A 131 3.27 -5.68 36.03
N HIS A 132 3.61 -4.95 37.10
CA HIS A 132 3.76 -3.50 37.01
C HIS A 132 5.06 -3.14 36.29
N ARG A 133 4.97 -2.30 35.26
CA ARG A 133 6.12 -1.86 34.44
C ARG A 133 6.06 -0.38 34.18
N LEU A 134 7.23 0.28 34.18
CA LEU A 134 7.36 1.65 33.71
C LEU A 134 7.51 1.63 32.20
N LEU A 135 6.56 2.23 31.48
CA LEU A 135 6.51 2.29 30.03
C LEU A 135 6.85 3.70 29.56
N GLN A 136 7.51 3.79 28.41
CA GLN A 136 7.86 5.08 27.82
C GLN A 136 6.64 5.71 27.12
N PRO A 137 6.54 7.06 27.08
CA PRO A 137 5.59 7.72 26.20
C PRO A 137 6.05 7.66 24.74
N LEU A 138 5.10 7.66 23.81
CA LEU A 138 5.39 7.84 22.40
C LEU A 138 5.67 9.33 22.07
N THR A 139 4.95 10.22 22.74
CA THR A 139 5.10 11.67 22.62
C THR A 139 6.53 12.13 22.90
N GLY A 140 7.02 13.05 22.09
CA GLY A 140 8.38 13.60 22.18
C GLY A 140 9.46 12.76 21.51
N SER A 141 9.14 11.57 21.00
CA SER A 141 10.09 10.77 20.23
C SER A 141 10.24 11.29 18.79
N ARG A 142 11.38 10.97 18.18
CA ARG A 142 11.77 11.39 16.82
C ARG A 142 11.61 10.27 15.83
N ALA A 143 10.78 10.50 14.80
CA ALA A 143 10.51 9.54 13.75
C ALA A 143 11.07 10.02 12.39
N ILE A 144 11.79 9.15 11.71
CA ILE A 144 12.17 9.33 10.32
C ILE A 144 11.28 8.42 9.47
N ILE A 145 10.59 9.00 8.49
CA ILE A 145 9.79 8.25 7.52
C ILE A 145 10.50 8.31 6.17
N VAL A 146 11.04 7.18 5.73
CA VAL A 146 11.61 7.03 4.38
C VAL A 146 10.47 6.76 3.41
N GLY A 147 10.21 7.74 2.57
CA GLY A 147 9.07 7.87 1.70
C GLY A 147 8.45 9.26 1.84
N ALA A 148 7.92 9.80 0.76
CA ALA A 148 7.24 11.10 0.74
C ALA A 148 5.99 11.05 -0.18
N GLY A 149 5.40 9.85 -0.30
CA GLY A 149 4.11 9.61 -0.94
C GLY A 149 2.92 9.95 -0.03
N SER A 150 1.70 9.71 -0.49
CA SER A 150 0.47 10.05 0.24
C SER A 150 0.39 9.38 1.62
N ILE A 151 0.70 8.08 1.69
CA ILE A 151 0.70 7.29 2.95
C ILE A 151 1.74 7.83 3.93
N ALA A 152 2.97 8.11 3.47
CA ALA A 152 4.03 8.65 4.32
C ALA A 152 3.66 10.02 4.90
N ARG A 153 3.06 10.90 4.08
CA ARG A 153 2.57 12.21 4.49
C ARG A 153 1.43 12.08 5.50
N ALA A 154 0.44 11.22 5.22
CA ALA A 154 -0.68 10.96 6.14
C ALA A 154 -0.17 10.40 7.49
N SER A 155 0.77 9.45 7.46
CA SER A 155 1.42 8.92 8.66
C SER A 155 2.16 10.02 9.42
N GLY A 156 2.92 10.87 8.72
CA GLY A 156 3.64 11.99 9.33
C GLY A 156 2.70 12.98 10.01
N ARG A 157 1.57 13.33 9.39
CA ARG A 157 0.55 14.19 10.02
C ARG A 157 -0.01 13.54 11.29
N LEU A 158 -0.43 12.27 11.21
CA LEU A 158 -0.96 11.55 12.36
C LEU A 158 0.05 11.51 13.53
N LEU A 159 1.30 11.18 13.27
CA LEU A 159 2.31 11.10 14.31
C LEU A 159 2.63 12.48 14.94
N ARG A 160 2.61 13.55 14.16
CA ARG A 160 2.77 14.92 14.68
C ARG A 160 1.63 15.33 15.59
N THR A 161 0.37 14.94 15.34
CA THR A 161 -0.75 15.22 16.25
C THR A 161 -0.58 14.56 17.60
N LEU A 162 0.21 13.47 17.68
CA LEU A 162 0.57 12.79 18.93
C LEU A 162 1.84 13.34 19.58
N GLY A 163 2.40 14.43 19.03
CA GLY A 163 3.56 15.11 19.59
C GLY A 163 4.91 14.48 19.23
N LEU A 164 5.02 13.73 18.16
CA LEU A 164 6.30 13.27 17.64
C LEU A 164 6.95 14.34 16.75
N GLU A 165 8.27 14.39 16.77
CA GLU A 165 9.06 15.11 15.77
C GLU A 165 9.25 14.24 14.55
N VAL A 166 8.63 14.59 13.42
CA VAL A 166 8.64 13.74 12.21
C VAL A 166 9.41 14.40 11.09
N THR A 167 10.41 13.68 10.56
CA THR A 167 11.17 14.02 9.37
C THR A 167 10.78 13.10 8.22
N LEU A 168 10.29 13.67 7.13
CA LEU A 168 10.06 12.94 5.88
C LEU A 168 11.34 12.92 5.03
N VAL A 169 11.66 11.76 4.45
CA VAL A 169 12.81 11.57 3.57
C VAL A 169 12.35 11.10 2.20
N GLY A 170 12.67 11.84 1.16
CA GLY A 170 12.36 11.53 -0.23
C GLY A 170 13.61 11.34 -1.08
N ARG A 171 13.46 11.04 -2.37
CA ARG A 171 14.59 10.92 -3.31
C ARG A 171 15.40 12.22 -3.40
N HIS A 172 14.70 13.34 -3.41
CA HIS A 172 15.28 14.68 -3.52
C HIS A 172 14.75 15.58 -2.41
N GLU A 173 15.60 16.50 -1.95
CA GLU A 173 15.19 17.53 -1.01
C GLU A 173 14.19 18.50 -1.67
N ARG A 174 13.15 18.85 -0.94
CA ARG A 174 12.15 19.84 -1.36
C ARG A 174 11.36 20.36 -0.17
N GLU A 175 10.69 21.49 -0.36
CA GLU A 175 9.68 21.94 0.60
C GLU A 175 8.48 20.97 0.57
N GLY A 176 7.97 20.65 1.76
CA GLY A 176 6.72 19.91 1.93
C GLY A 176 5.52 20.87 2.02
N GLU A 177 4.35 20.31 2.33
CA GLU A 177 3.19 21.11 2.71
C GLU A 177 3.46 21.87 4.03
N PRO A 178 2.71 22.94 4.36
CA PRO A 178 2.99 23.78 5.53
C PRO A 178 3.12 23.03 6.86
N ASP A 179 2.41 21.91 7.03
CA ASP A 179 2.42 21.07 8.22
C ASP A 179 3.46 19.93 8.16
N GLU A 180 4.13 19.76 7.03
CA GLU A 180 5.09 18.67 6.81
C GLU A 180 6.55 19.11 7.02
N GLY A 181 6.80 20.40 6.83
CA GLY A 181 8.15 20.94 6.82
C GLY A 181 8.96 20.46 5.62
N ARG A 182 10.26 20.62 5.71
CA ARG A 182 11.19 20.26 4.63
C ARG A 182 11.35 18.74 4.51
N ILE A 183 11.10 18.21 3.33
CA ILE A 183 11.39 16.82 3.00
C ILE A 183 12.89 16.70 2.69
N ARG A 184 13.60 15.86 3.43
CA ARG A 184 15.04 15.67 3.30
C ARG A 184 15.36 14.71 2.15
N ALA A 185 16.57 14.84 1.58
CA ALA A 185 17.06 13.87 0.60
C ALA A 185 17.48 12.56 1.25
N VAL A 186 17.33 11.44 0.55
CA VAL A 186 17.76 10.12 1.05
C VAL A 186 19.27 10.08 1.38
N GLY A 187 20.10 10.89 0.73
CA GLY A 187 21.51 11.03 1.04
C GLY A 187 21.81 11.61 2.43
N ASP A 188 20.84 12.29 3.06
CA ASP A 188 20.96 12.81 4.42
C ASP A 188 20.70 11.75 5.50
N LEU A 189 20.15 10.60 5.12
CA LEU A 189 19.73 9.55 6.07
C LEU A 189 20.82 9.15 7.07
N PRO A 190 22.10 8.97 6.69
CA PRO A 190 23.17 8.63 7.64
C PRO A 190 23.39 9.69 8.74
N ARG A 191 23.07 10.96 8.45
CA ARG A 191 23.17 12.06 9.41
C ARG A 191 21.95 12.16 10.33
N LEU A 192 20.79 11.73 9.86
CA LEU A 192 19.52 11.81 10.57
C LEU A 192 19.34 10.64 11.54
N LEU A 193 19.76 9.44 11.15
CA LEU A 193 19.56 8.19 11.89
C LEU A 193 20.05 8.22 13.35
N PRO A 194 21.24 8.76 13.69
CA PRO A 194 21.72 8.75 15.08
C PRO A 194 20.82 9.47 16.08
N ALA A 195 19.94 10.35 15.59
CA ALA A 195 19.03 11.11 16.42
C ALA A 195 17.60 10.55 16.43
N ALA A 196 17.33 9.48 15.67
CA ALA A 196 15.99 8.93 15.50
C ALA A 196 15.71 7.84 16.54
N ASP A 197 14.49 7.87 17.09
CA ASP A 197 13.95 6.80 17.93
C ASP A 197 13.21 5.77 17.05
N TRP A 198 12.70 6.22 15.88
CA TRP A 198 11.90 5.42 14.96
C TRP A 198 12.39 5.60 13.53
N LEU A 199 12.58 4.49 12.84
CA LEU A 199 12.77 4.45 11.39
C LEU A 199 11.58 3.70 10.75
N ILE A 200 10.84 4.40 9.89
CA ILE A 200 9.66 3.90 9.21
C ILE A 200 9.93 3.93 7.71
N VAL A 201 9.72 2.81 7.03
CA VAL A 201 9.99 2.68 5.58
C VAL A 201 8.67 2.50 4.84
N LEU A 202 8.30 3.50 4.01
CA LEU A 202 7.07 3.58 3.23
C LEU A 202 7.38 3.98 1.77
N VAL A 203 8.10 3.13 1.07
CA VAL A 203 8.54 3.29 -0.33
C VAL A 203 7.90 2.28 -1.25
#